data_b4d2d713b896ac12b29faaf622311f39
#
_entry.id   b4d2d713b896ac12b29faaf622311f39
#
_cell.length_a   1.000
_cell.length_b   1.000
_cell.length_c   1.000
_cell.angle_alpha   90.00
_cell.angle_beta   90.00
_cell.angle_gamma   90.00
#
_symmetry.space_group_name_H-M   'P 1'
#
loop_
_entity.id
_entity.type
_entity.pdbx_description
1 polymer ?
#
loop_
_entity_poly.entity_id
_entity_poly.type
_entity_poly.pdbx_seq_one_letter_code
_entity_poly.pdbx_strand_id
1 'polypeptide(L)' 'RRPRVYKFLKLYYNEMGYYPTQREIAVGKISGEQIIPMRRSPSTVHRIMGILQKKGWIEKVPGNARALKVS' A
#
# COMPACT_ATOMS: atom_id res chain seq x y z
N ARG A 1 7.69 -14.63 -4.20
CA ARG A 1 7.41 -13.48 -5.07
C ARG A 1 6.37 -12.58 -4.42
N ARG A 2 6.71 -11.32 -4.25
CA ARG A 2 5.84 -10.39 -3.55
C ARG A 2 4.88 -9.69 -4.49
N PRO A 3 3.64 -9.39 -4.04
CA PRO A 3 2.65 -8.73 -4.87
C PRO A 3 3.03 -7.29 -5.21
N ARG A 4 2.43 -6.76 -6.27
CA ARG A 4 2.68 -5.39 -6.73
C ARG A 4 2.37 -4.35 -5.66
N VAL A 5 1.34 -4.59 -4.86
CA VAL A 5 0.98 -3.68 -3.78
C VAL A 5 2.13 -3.53 -2.78
N TYR A 6 2.80 -4.63 -2.44
CA TYR A 6 3.95 -4.59 -1.55
C TYR A 6 5.07 -3.72 -2.12
N LYS A 7 5.38 -3.91 -3.40
CA LYS A 7 6.41 -3.11 -4.09
C LYS A 7 6.00 -1.65 -4.16
N PHE A 8 4.72 -1.39 -4.42
CA PHE A 8 4.19 -0.03 -4.46
C PHE A 8 4.37 0.67 -3.11
N LEU A 9 4.11 -0.02 -2.01
CA LEU A 9 4.27 0.53 -0.67
C LEU A 9 5.72 0.97 -0.43
N LYS A 10 6.68 0.15 -0.82
CA LYS A 10 8.09 0.47 -0.63
C LYS A 10 8.52 1.65 -1.50
N LEU A 11 8.10 1.67 -2.76
CA LEU A 11 8.38 2.78 -3.66
C LEU A 11 7.77 4.08 -3.16
N TYR A 12 6.51 4.01 -2.72
CA TYR A 12 5.82 5.19 -2.21
C TYR A 12 6.56 5.80 -1.02
N TYR A 13 6.94 4.95 -0.08
CA TYR A 13 7.68 5.42 1.10
C TYR A 13 9.02 6.04 0.69
N ASN A 14 9.71 5.42 -0.25
CA ASN A 14 11.00 5.92 -0.73
C ASN A 14 10.88 7.31 -1.37
N GLU A 15 9.79 7.54 -2.11
CA GLU A 15 9.56 8.81 -2.80
C GLU A 15 8.97 9.89 -1.89
N MET A 16 8.02 9.50 -1.04
CA MET A 16 7.22 10.46 -0.28
C MET A 16 7.66 10.62 1.19
N GLY A 17 8.38 9.65 1.73
CA GLY A 17 8.80 9.66 3.13
C GLY A 17 7.75 9.16 4.11
N TYR A 18 6.60 8.69 3.60
CA TYR A 18 5.53 8.11 4.42
C TYR A 18 4.77 7.09 3.59
N TYR A 19 4.02 6.22 4.27
CA TYR A 19 3.25 5.18 3.58
C TYR A 19 1.90 5.71 3.10
N PRO A 20 1.35 5.16 2.00
CA PRO A 20 0.08 5.63 1.44
C PRO A 20 -1.12 5.14 2.24
N THR A 21 -2.24 5.87 2.10
CA THR A 21 -3.54 5.40 2.58
C THR A 21 -4.06 4.33 1.63
N GLN A 22 -5.11 3.59 2.07
CA GLN A 22 -5.73 2.59 1.20
C GLN A 22 -6.29 3.22 -0.09
N ARG A 23 -6.81 4.44 0.01
CA ARG A 23 -7.31 5.16 -1.17
C ARG A 23 -6.18 5.45 -2.15
N GLU A 24 -5.03 5.86 -1.66
CA GLU A 24 -3.86 6.13 -2.50
C GLU A 24 -3.34 4.86 -3.16
N ILE A 25 -3.39 3.74 -2.45
CA ILE A 25 -3.03 2.43 -3.01
C ILE A 25 -4.02 2.04 -4.12
N ALA A 26 -5.32 2.29 -3.91
CA ALA A 26 -6.34 1.97 -4.89
C ALA A 26 -6.12 2.73 -6.20
N VAL A 27 -5.68 3.97 -6.12
CA VAL A 27 -5.33 4.78 -7.30
C VAL A 27 -4.05 4.27 -7.93
N GLY A 28 -3.06 3.89 -7.12
CA GLY A 28 -1.82 3.28 -7.60
C GLY A 28 -0.85 4.25 -8.26
N LYS A 29 -0.92 5.53 -7.91
CA LYS A 29 -0.02 6.55 -8.47
C LYS A 29 0.98 7.06 -7.45
N ILE A 30 2.18 7.38 -7.93
CA ILE A 30 3.20 8.07 -7.14
C ILE A 30 3.67 9.27 -7.96
N SER A 31 3.51 10.49 -7.41
CA SER A 31 3.92 11.72 -8.07
C SER A 31 3.38 11.84 -9.51
N GLY A 32 2.14 11.42 -9.71
CA GLY A 32 1.49 11.48 -11.01
C GLY A 32 1.79 10.31 -11.94
N GLU A 33 2.72 9.44 -11.57
CA GLU A 33 3.08 8.28 -12.37
C GLU A 33 2.29 7.04 -11.94
N GLN A 34 1.67 6.36 -12.90
CA GLN A 34 0.88 5.16 -12.65
C GLN A 34 1.79 3.97 -12.41
N ILE A 35 1.91 3.54 -11.18
CA ILE A 35 2.79 2.42 -10.79
C ILE A 35 2.03 1.10 -10.84
N ILE A 36 0.81 1.06 -10.27
CA ILE A 36 -0.05 -0.11 -10.37
C ILE A 36 -0.91 0.08 -11.63
N PRO A 37 -0.78 -0.79 -12.65
CA PRO A 37 -1.39 -0.56 -13.95
C PRO A 37 -2.91 -0.46 -13.93
N MET A 38 -3.56 -1.17 -13.01
CA MET A 38 -5.02 -1.17 -12.93
C MET A 38 -5.47 -0.60 -11.60
N ARG A 39 -6.42 0.34 -11.70
CA ARG A 39 -7.05 0.91 -10.52
C ARG A 39 -7.86 -0.15 -9.80
N ARG A 40 -7.72 -0.21 -8.48
CA ARG A 40 -8.43 -1.21 -7.67
C ARG A 40 -9.48 -0.53 -6.79
N SER A 41 -10.53 -1.27 -6.44
CA SER A 41 -11.53 -0.76 -5.51
C SER A 41 -10.94 -0.75 -4.09
N PRO A 42 -11.45 0.14 -3.22
CA PRO A 42 -11.00 0.15 -1.81
C PRO A 42 -11.20 -1.19 -1.10
N SER A 43 -12.28 -1.91 -1.44
CA SER A 43 -12.53 -3.24 -0.87
C SER A 43 -11.43 -4.23 -1.23
N THR A 44 -10.99 -4.21 -2.49
CA THR A 44 -9.92 -5.08 -2.97
C THR A 44 -8.61 -4.74 -2.26
N VAL A 45 -8.30 -3.45 -2.12
CA VAL A 45 -7.10 -2.99 -1.41
C VAL A 45 -7.14 -3.47 0.03
N HIS A 46 -8.27 -3.31 0.70
CA HIS A 46 -8.43 -3.75 2.09
C HIS A 46 -8.15 -5.24 2.23
N ARG A 47 -8.65 -6.05 1.31
CA ARG A 47 -8.41 -7.50 1.30
C ARG A 47 -6.91 -7.80 1.13
N ILE A 48 -6.27 -7.15 0.17
CA ILE A 48 -4.84 -7.34 -0.10
C ILE A 48 -4.00 -6.95 1.12
N MET A 49 -4.33 -5.83 1.74
CA MET A 49 -3.62 -5.39 2.94
C MET A 49 -3.76 -6.39 4.08
N GLY A 50 -4.95 -6.96 4.23
CA GLY A 50 -5.17 -8.00 5.24
C GLY A 50 -4.31 -9.22 5.00
N ILE A 51 -4.17 -9.63 3.74
CA ILE A 51 -3.32 -10.77 3.38
C ILE A 51 -1.86 -10.48 3.69
N LEU A 52 -1.36 -9.30 3.33
CA LEU A 52 0.01 -8.91 3.59
C LEU A 52 0.31 -8.84 5.09
N GLN A 53 -0.64 -8.34 5.85
CA GLN A 53 -0.53 -8.27 7.30
C GLN A 53 -0.47 -9.66 7.92
N LYS A 54 -1.31 -10.57 7.43
CA LYS A 54 -1.35 -11.95 7.90
C LYS A 54 -0.03 -12.67 7.63
N LYS A 55 0.62 -12.36 6.51
CA LYS A 55 1.92 -12.94 6.16
C LYS A 55 3.09 -12.30 6.90
N GLY A 56 2.82 -11.25 7.66
CA GLY A 56 3.85 -10.55 8.41
C GLY A 56 4.72 -9.60 7.59
N TRP A 57 4.31 -9.29 6.37
CA TRP A 57 5.05 -8.39 5.51
C TRP A 57 4.78 -6.93 5.79
N ILE A 58 3.63 -6.63 6.39
CA ILE A 58 3.28 -5.28 6.82
C ILE A 58 2.68 -5.33 8.22
N GLU A 59 2.75 -4.21 8.92
CA GLU A 59 2.12 -4.03 10.22
C GLU A 59 1.19 -2.82 10.16
N LYS A 60 0.04 -2.95 10.79
CA LYS A 60 -0.91 -1.85 10.88
C LYS A 60 -0.78 -1.21 12.25
N VAL A 61 -0.54 0.11 12.26
CA VAL A 61 -0.45 0.87 13.49
C VAL A 61 -1.80 1.56 13.73
N PRO A 62 -2.47 1.32 14.88
CA PRO A 62 -3.79 1.90 15.13
C PRO A 62 -3.76 3.41 15.29
N GLY A 63 -4.86 4.05 14.91
CA GLY A 63 -5.09 5.47 15.14
C GLY A 63 -4.68 6.42 14.03
N ASN A 64 -4.20 5.92 12.90
CA ASN A 64 -3.77 6.79 11.80
C ASN A 64 -3.99 6.08 10.46
N ALA A 65 -4.58 6.79 9.49
CA ALA A 65 -4.84 6.23 8.16
C ALA A 65 -3.54 5.86 7.41
N ARG A 66 -2.43 6.52 7.74
CA ARG A 66 -1.12 6.23 7.15
C ARG A 66 -0.26 5.37 8.06
N ALA A 67 -0.83 4.87 9.14
CA ALA A 67 -0.10 4.10 10.14
C ALA A 67 0.09 2.65 9.65
N LEU A 68 1.01 2.51 8.73
CA LEU A 68 1.37 1.27 8.08
C LEU A 68 2.87 1.15 8.08
N LYS A 69 3.38 -0.01 8.42
CA LYS A 69 4.82 -0.24 8.43
C LYS A 69 5.12 -1.50 7.61
N VAL A 70 6.08 -1.40 6.72
CA VAL A 70 6.54 -2.53 5.92
C VAL A 70 7.70 -3.20 6.64
N SER A 71 7.57 -4.48 6.85
CA SER A 71 8.63 -5.28 7.49
C SER A 71 9.76 -5.63 6.53
#